data_aaecb511ab263ae3ce576f7d8b85706b
#
_entry.id   aaecb511ab263ae3ce576f7d8b85706b
#
_cell.length_a   1.000
_cell.length_b   1.000
_cell.length_c   1.000
_cell.angle_alpha   90.00
_cell.angle_beta   90.00
_cell.angle_gamma   90.00
#
_symmetry.space_group_name_H-M   'P 1'
#
loop_
_entity.id
_entity.type
_entity.pdbx_description
1 polymer ?
#
loop_
_entity_poly.entity_id
_entity_poly.type
_entity_poly.pdbx_seq_one_letter_code
_entity_poly.pdbx_strand_id
1 'polypeptide(L)'
;MRPYKVAYEHPTQLLASTFIRALADDDHAVVWERLSRESRGLLEGSYAATARIALHRAAAVGTDAGDARLAEVVAPVRRSAITVIGSPEKLLSLGVSAARLVDRSLAYVLLLPEFGEERIVAEADWRPAHLLGFVYESREWLIDLGRTAELSADAELPDPLGQIR
;
A
#
# COMPACT_ATOMS: atom_id res chain seq x y z
N MET A 1 16.51 21.96 -16.71
CA MET A 1 15.37 22.10 -15.78
C MET A 1 15.57 21.11 -14.64
N ARG A 2 15.66 21.56 -13.41
CA ARG A 2 15.87 20.65 -12.28
C ARG A 2 14.57 19.87 -12.07
N PRO A 3 14.63 18.54 -11.86
CA PRO A 3 13.43 17.80 -11.53
C PRO A 3 12.83 18.43 -10.26
N TYR A 4 11.56 18.80 -10.31
CA TYR A 4 10.82 19.20 -9.13
C TYR A 4 10.88 18.03 -8.14
N LYS A 5 11.65 18.19 -7.07
CA LYS A 5 11.45 17.38 -5.89
C LYS A 5 10.05 17.72 -5.41
N VAL A 6 9.11 16.81 -5.60
CA VAL A 6 7.82 16.88 -4.92
C VAL A 6 8.15 16.87 -3.44
N ALA A 7 8.00 18.02 -2.79
CA ALA A 7 8.12 18.08 -1.34
C ALA A 7 6.94 17.29 -0.79
N TYR A 8 7.21 16.22 -0.07
CA TYR A 8 6.18 15.50 0.64
C TYR A 8 5.68 16.37 1.78
N GLU A 9 4.48 16.92 1.63
CA GLU A 9 3.87 17.80 2.61
C GLU A 9 3.18 17.04 3.75
N HIS A 10 2.83 15.79 3.51
CA HIS A 10 2.15 14.93 4.48
C HIS A 10 2.85 13.57 4.60
N PRO A 11 2.94 12.99 5.82
CA PRO A 11 3.62 11.70 6.04
C PRO A 11 3.12 10.55 5.16
N THR A 12 1.84 10.55 4.78
CA THR A 12 1.25 9.49 3.94
C THR A 12 1.84 9.43 2.54
N GLN A 13 2.33 10.54 2.01
CA GLN A 13 2.95 10.57 0.69
C GLN A 13 4.29 9.81 0.68
N LEU A 14 5.13 10.07 1.68
CA LEU A 14 6.39 9.34 1.84
C LEU A 14 6.13 7.87 2.15
N LEU A 15 5.14 7.59 3.00
CA LEU A 15 4.72 6.24 3.34
C LEU A 15 4.25 5.47 2.11
N ALA A 16 3.43 6.08 1.24
CA ALA A 16 3.00 5.48 -0.02
C ALA A 16 4.18 5.15 -0.93
N SER A 17 5.10 6.08 -1.11
CA SER A 17 6.30 5.88 -1.93
C SER A 17 7.19 4.75 -1.39
N THR A 18 7.42 4.73 -0.09
CA THR A 18 8.19 3.67 0.59
C THR A 18 7.54 2.30 0.44
N PHE A 19 6.22 2.24 0.63
CA PHE A 19 5.45 0.99 0.52
C PHE A 19 5.44 0.44 -0.91
N ILE A 20 5.21 1.29 -1.89
CA ILE A 20 5.25 0.90 -3.31
C ILE A 20 6.62 0.35 -3.69
N ARG A 21 7.69 1.01 -3.26
CA ARG A 21 9.05 0.52 -3.49
C ARG A 21 9.30 -0.81 -2.83
N ALA A 22 8.86 -0.98 -1.58
CA ALA A 22 8.98 -2.25 -0.87
C ALA A 22 8.23 -3.40 -1.57
N LEU A 23 7.04 -3.12 -2.12
CA LEU A 23 6.30 -4.10 -2.93
C LEU A 23 7.06 -4.46 -4.23
N ALA A 24 7.64 -3.48 -4.90
CA ALA A 24 8.41 -3.71 -6.11
C ALA A 24 9.68 -4.54 -5.84
N ASP A 25 10.40 -4.20 -4.78
CA ASP A 25 11.68 -4.81 -4.39
C ASP A 25 11.52 -6.12 -3.59
N ASP A 26 10.27 -6.54 -3.31
CA ASP A 26 9.95 -7.70 -2.46
C ASP A 26 10.51 -7.58 -1.04
N ASP A 27 10.54 -6.38 -0.51
CA ASP A 27 10.93 -6.09 0.87
C ASP A 27 9.74 -6.32 1.82
N HIS A 28 9.49 -7.59 2.12
CA HIS A 28 8.33 -8.02 2.92
C HIS A 28 8.34 -7.47 4.34
N ALA A 29 9.50 -7.23 4.94
CA ALA A 29 9.60 -6.66 6.28
C ALA A 29 9.08 -5.22 6.31
N VAL A 30 9.48 -4.38 5.35
CA VAL A 30 9.00 -3.00 5.22
C VAL A 30 7.51 -2.98 4.88
N VAL A 31 7.04 -3.83 3.97
CA VAL A 31 5.60 -3.94 3.68
C VAL A 31 4.81 -4.24 4.95
N TRP A 32 5.26 -5.21 5.74
CA TRP A 32 4.61 -5.59 6.99
C TRP A 32 4.57 -4.45 8.01
N GLU A 33 5.69 -3.78 8.23
CA GLU A 33 5.80 -2.68 9.18
C GLU A 33 4.88 -1.49 8.85
N ARG A 34 4.56 -1.28 7.58
CA ARG A 34 3.74 -0.16 7.11
C ARG A 34 2.24 -0.46 7.08
N LEU A 35 1.83 -1.68 7.37
CA LEU A 35 0.42 -2.06 7.43
C LEU A 35 -0.20 -1.78 8.80
N SER A 36 -1.47 -1.39 8.79
CA SER A 36 -2.28 -1.23 9.99
C SER A 36 -2.40 -2.54 10.78
N ARG A 37 -2.74 -2.43 12.04
CA ARG A 37 -2.99 -3.60 12.90
C ARG A 37 -4.09 -4.50 12.35
N GLU A 38 -5.17 -3.90 11.88
CA GLU A 38 -6.29 -4.64 11.27
C GLU A 38 -5.83 -5.40 10.02
N SER A 39 -5.08 -4.75 9.15
CA SER A 39 -4.54 -5.35 7.94
C SER A 39 -3.57 -6.51 8.23
N ARG A 40 -2.72 -6.37 9.24
CA ARG A 40 -1.84 -7.46 9.69
C ARG A 40 -2.65 -8.65 10.20
N GLY A 41 -3.67 -8.41 11.01
CA GLY A 41 -4.58 -9.46 11.50
C GLY A 41 -5.30 -10.20 10.37
N LEU A 42 -5.73 -9.47 9.34
CA LEU A 42 -6.34 -10.07 8.15
C LEU A 42 -5.36 -11.01 7.42
N LEU A 43 -4.12 -10.59 7.23
CA LEU A 43 -3.09 -11.39 6.57
C LEU A 43 -2.68 -12.60 7.39
N GLU A 44 -2.55 -12.46 8.70
CA GLU A 44 -2.27 -13.56 9.62
C GLU A 44 -3.38 -14.60 9.59
N GLY A 45 -4.65 -14.16 9.60
CA GLY A 45 -5.81 -15.04 9.50
C GLY A 45 -5.86 -15.79 8.17
N SER A 46 -5.60 -15.10 7.07
CA SER A 46 -5.52 -15.71 5.73
C SER A 46 -4.39 -16.73 5.63
N TYR A 47 -3.22 -16.40 6.16
CA TYR A 47 -2.08 -17.30 6.21
C TYR A 47 -2.37 -18.53 7.07
N ALA A 48 -2.95 -18.36 8.27
CA ALA A 48 -3.34 -19.45 9.15
C ALA A 48 -4.28 -20.45 8.45
N ALA A 49 -5.28 -19.93 7.75
CA ALA A 49 -6.23 -20.76 6.98
C ALA A 49 -5.56 -21.53 5.85
N THR A 50 -4.70 -20.88 5.08
CA THR A 50 -4.00 -21.47 3.94
C THR A 50 -2.97 -22.51 4.39
N ALA A 51 -2.18 -22.19 5.40
CA ALA A 51 -1.16 -23.07 5.96
C ALA A 51 -1.73 -24.16 6.90
N ARG A 52 -3.03 -24.06 7.23
CA ARG A 52 -3.71 -24.96 8.17
C ARG A 52 -3.04 -25.02 9.55
N ILE A 53 -2.66 -23.88 10.06
CA ILE A 53 -2.07 -23.72 11.39
C ILE A 53 -2.99 -22.90 12.30
N ALA A 54 -2.76 -22.98 13.60
CA ALA A 54 -3.51 -22.17 14.56
C ALA A 54 -3.16 -20.68 14.41
N LEU A 55 -4.16 -19.81 14.61
CA LEU A 55 -4.01 -18.36 14.45
C LEU A 55 -2.86 -17.78 15.28
N HIS A 56 -2.68 -18.24 16.52
CA HIS A 56 -1.59 -17.76 17.37
C HIS A 56 -0.20 -18.08 16.81
N ARG A 57 -0.06 -19.15 16.03
CA ARG A 57 1.20 -19.48 15.34
C ARG A 57 1.44 -18.58 14.14
N ALA A 58 0.39 -18.25 13.40
CA ALA A 58 0.47 -17.28 12.32
C ALA A 58 0.82 -15.88 12.86
N ALA A 59 0.21 -15.44 13.97
CA ALA A 59 0.51 -14.18 14.61
C ALA A 59 1.97 -14.11 15.11
N ALA A 60 2.55 -15.20 15.57
CA ALA A 60 3.95 -15.26 15.98
C ALA A 60 4.94 -14.97 14.82
N VAL A 61 4.57 -15.29 13.58
CA VAL A 61 5.39 -14.98 12.40
C VAL A 61 5.54 -13.46 12.24
N GLY A 62 4.48 -12.70 12.46
CA GLY A 62 4.49 -11.25 12.33
C GLY A 62 5.27 -10.51 13.42
N THR A 63 5.66 -11.19 14.50
CA THR A 63 6.46 -10.58 15.58
C THR A 63 7.97 -10.59 15.31
N ASP A 64 8.42 -11.33 14.31
CA ASP A 64 9.82 -11.44 13.93
C ASP A 64 10.01 -11.09 12.44
N ALA A 65 10.52 -9.89 12.18
CA ALA A 65 10.80 -9.43 10.82
C ALA A 65 11.84 -10.28 10.07
N GLY A 66 12.64 -11.05 10.79
CA GLY A 66 13.61 -12.00 10.24
C GLY A 66 13.04 -13.38 9.94
N ASP A 67 11.76 -13.65 10.28
CA ASP A 67 11.12 -14.94 9.98
C ASP A 67 10.87 -15.07 8.47
N ALA A 68 11.44 -16.11 7.86
CA ALA A 68 11.29 -16.38 6.43
C ALA A 68 9.82 -16.58 6.00
N ARG A 69 8.95 -17.02 6.92
CA ARG A 69 7.51 -17.19 6.67
C ARG A 69 6.78 -15.85 6.54
N LEU A 70 7.37 -14.74 7.00
CA LEU A 70 6.77 -13.42 6.85
C LEU A 70 6.56 -13.07 5.37
N ALA A 71 7.46 -13.46 4.49
CA ALA A 71 7.29 -13.31 3.05
C ALA A 71 6.01 -14.00 2.53
N GLU A 72 5.67 -15.16 3.06
CA GLU A 72 4.44 -15.88 2.70
C GLU A 72 3.19 -15.18 3.23
N VAL A 73 3.25 -14.62 4.43
CA VAL A 73 2.13 -13.86 5.03
C VAL A 73 1.82 -12.61 4.20
N VAL A 74 2.84 -11.92 3.71
CA VAL A 74 2.73 -10.67 2.94
C VAL A 74 2.51 -10.91 1.44
N ALA A 75 2.88 -12.07 0.92
CA ALA A 75 2.83 -12.38 -0.50
C ALA A 75 1.49 -12.05 -1.21
N PRO A 76 0.31 -12.23 -0.60
CA PRO A 76 -0.96 -11.85 -1.23
C PRO A 76 -1.04 -10.37 -1.59
N VAL A 77 -0.54 -9.49 -0.75
CA VAL A 77 -0.53 -8.04 -1.00
C VAL A 77 0.31 -7.71 -2.22
N ARG A 78 1.52 -8.25 -2.29
CA ARG A 78 2.42 -8.06 -3.43
C ARG A 78 1.84 -8.63 -4.72
N ARG A 79 1.29 -9.84 -4.68
CA ARG A 79 0.65 -10.45 -5.85
C ARG A 79 -0.51 -9.60 -6.37
N SER A 80 -1.35 -9.09 -5.47
CA SER A 80 -2.45 -8.21 -5.84
C SER A 80 -1.94 -6.95 -6.54
N ALA A 81 -0.96 -6.27 -5.95
CA ALA A 81 -0.39 -5.06 -6.52
C ALA A 81 0.19 -5.30 -7.92
N ILE A 82 0.95 -6.37 -8.11
CA ILE A 82 1.53 -6.71 -9.40
C ILE A 82 0.44 -7.08 -10.42
N THR A 83 -0.57 -7.83 -10.01
CA THR A 83 -1.67 -8.23 -10.90
C THR A 83 -2.48 -7.03 -11.37
N VAL A 84 -2.79 -6.09 -10.46
CA VAL A 84 -3.63 -4.93 -10.77
C VAL A 84 -2.84 -3.86 -11.52
N ILE A 85 -1.60 -3.59 -11.14
CA ILE A 85 -0.78 -2.52 -11.71
C ILE A 85 0.01 -3.01 -12.92
N GLY A 86 0.42 -4.26 -12.93
CA GLY A 86 0.96 -4.96 -14.09
C GLY A 86 2.40 -5.46 -13.98
N SER A 87 3.29 -4.80 -13.23
CA SER A 87 4.67 -5.23 -13.02
C SER A 87 5.36 -4.45 -11.89
N PRO A 88 6.49 -4.95 -11.35
CA PRO A 88 7.31 -4.19 -10.40
C PRO A 88 7.81 -2.85 -10.98
N GLU A 89 8.16 -2.82 -12.25
CA GLU A 89 8.63 -1.60 -12.94
C GLU A 89 7.51 -0.55 -13.01
N LYS A 90 6.28 -0.97 -13.28
CA LYS A 90 5.11 -0.08 -13.27
C LYS A 90 4.81 0.45 -11.87
N LEU A 91 4.98 -0.36 -10.82
CA LEU A 91 4.89 0.11 -9.44
C LEU A 91 5.85 1.27 -9.18
N LEU A 92 7.11 1.12 -9.58
CA LEU A 92 8.13 2.15 -9.39
C LEU A 92 7.89 3.42 -10.21
N SER A 93 7.14 3.33 -11.29
CA SER A 93 6.80 4.47 -12.16
C SER A 93 5.61 5.30 -11.68
N LEU A 94 4.87 4.83 -10.67
CA LEU A 94 3.72 5.54 -10.15
C LEU A 94 4.12 6.82 -9.42
N GLY A 95 3.46 7.91 -9.76
CA GLY A 95 3.50 9.14 -8.98
C GLY A 95 2.53 9.09 -7.80
N VAL A 96 2.80 9.88 -6.77
CA VAL A 96 1.94 10.01 -5.58
C VAL A 96 1.35 11.42 -5.53
N SER A 97 0.03 11.52 -5.42
CA SER A 97 -0.67 12.79 -5.29
C SER A 97 -0.47 13.44 -3.92
N ALA A 98 -0.97 14.66 -3.75
CA ALA A 98 -1.16 15.25 -2.43
C ALA A 98 -2.07 14.35 -1.57
N ALA A 99 -1.83 14.31 -0.26
CA ALA A 99 -2.67 13.60 0.68
C ALA A 99 -4.04 14.28 0.79
N ARG A 100 -5.09 13.46 0.87
CA ARG A 100 -6.46 13.91 1.09
C ARG A 100 -6.95 13.35 2.41
N LEU A 101 -7.22 14.24 3.35
CA LEU A 101 -7.76 13.88 4.66
C LEU A 101 -9.28 13.71 4.55
N VAL A 102 -9.77 12.53 4.91
CA VAL A 102 -11.21 12.29 5.08
C VAL A 102 -11.65 12.77 6.46
N ASP A 103 -10.85 12.45 7.48
CA ASP A 103 -11.00 12.93 8.86
C ASP A 103 -9.64 12.91 9.57
N ARG A 104 -9.64 13.00 10.90
CA ARG A 104 -8.39 13.04 11.69
C ARG A 104 -7.61 11.73 11.67
N SER A 105 -8.25 10.61 11.33
CA SER A 105 -7.69 9.27 11.40
C SER A 105 -7.70 8.51 10.08
N LEU A 106 -8.28 9.09 9.03
CA LEU A 106 -8.41 8.49 7.72
C LEU A 106 -7.94 9.46 6.64
N ALA A 107 -7.04 9.00 5.80
CA ALA A 107 -6.52 9.74 4.65
C ALA A 107 -6.32 8.81 3.47
N TYR A 108 -6.13 9.39 2.28
CA TYR A 108 -5.72 8.63 1.11
C TYR A 108 -4.80 9.47 0.21
N VAL A 109 -4.06 8.78 -0.63
CA VAL A 109 -3.33 9.34 -1.76
C VAL A 109 -3.78 8.65 -3.03
N LEU A 110 -3.70 9.36 -4.15
CA LEU A 110 -3.89 8.80 -5.47
C LEU A 110 -2.54 8.37 -6.02
N LEU A 111 -2.51 7.19 -6.62
CA LEU A 111 -1.38 6.72 -7.40
C LEU A 111 -1.65 7.05 -8.86
N LEU A 112 -0.74 7.79 -9.44
CA LEU A 112 -0.91 8.34 -10.78
C LEU A 112 -0.09 7.51 -11.76
N PRO A 113 -0.62 7.22 -12.97
CA PRO A 113 0.13 6.50 -13.98
C PRO A 113 1.37 7.30 -14.41
N GLU A 114 2.29 6.63 -15.09
CA GLU A 114 3.57 7.16 -15.53
C GLU A 114 3.55 8.65 -15.87
N PHE A 115 4.25 9.43 -15.05
CA PHE A 115 4.70 10.75 -15.46
C PHE A 115 6.04 10.56 -16.14
N GLY A 116 6.11 10.84 -17.43
CA GLY A 116 7.39 11.13 -18.05
C GLY A 116 8.06 12.25 -17.24
N GLU A 117 9.39 12.23 -17.14
CA GLU A 117 10.18 13.15 -16.31
C GLU A 117 9.86 14.66 -16.47
N GLU A 118 9.05 15.03 -17.43
CA GLU A 118 8.79 16.41 -17.86
C GLU A 118 7.31 16.86 -17.72
N ARG A 119 6.40 16.06 -17.18
CA ARG A 119 4.99 16.48 -17.11
C ARG A 119 4.59 16.96 -15.71
N ILE A 120 4.47 18.28 -15.59
CA ILE A 120 3.52 18.86 -14.66
C ILE A 120 2.14 18.67 -15.28
N VAL A 121 1.40 17.69 -14.81
CA VAL A 121 0.01 17.49 -15.26
C VAL A 121 -0.86 18.44 -14.44
N ALA A 122 -1.62 19.29 -15.10
CA ALA A 122 -2.64 20.09 -14.42
C ALA A 122 -3.61 19.15 -13.68
N GLU A 123 -4.06 19.52 -12.50
CA GLU A 123 -4.93 18.69 -11.65
C GLU A 123 -6.19 18.20 -12.40
N ALA A 124 -6.67 18.98 -13.37
CA ALA A 124 -7.79 18.63 -14.24
C ALA A 124 -7.51 17.48 -15.22
N ASP A 125 -6.24 17.21 -15.51
CA ASP A 125 -5.82 16.16 -16.44
C ASP A 125 -5.41 14.87 -15.72
N TRP A 126 -5.50 14.85 -14.40
CA TRP A 126 -5.13 13.69 -13.61
C TRP A 126 -6.20 12.61 -13.70
N ARG A 127 -5.80 11.48 -14.23
CA ARG A 127 -6.56 10.25 -14.13
C ARG A 127 -5.89 9.37 -13.09
N PRO A 128 -6.43 9.30 -11.86
CA PRO A 128 -5.89 8.39 -10.87
C PRO A 128 -5.98 6.97 -11.39
N ALA A 129 -4.89 6.22 -11.33
CA ALA A 129 -4.89 4.81 -11.68
C ALA A 129 -5.34 3.95 -10.49
N HIS A 130 -4.93 4.33 -9.31
CA HIS A 130 -5.16 3.58 -8.07
C HIS A 130 -5.19 4.54 -6.88
N LEU A 131 -5.57 3.99 -5.73
CA LEU A 131 -5.66 4.72 -4.47
C LEU A 131 -5.06 3.87 -3.34
N LEU A 132 -4.39 4.51 -2.40
CA LEU A 132 -4.00 3.90 -1.12
C LEU A 132 -4.69 4.62 0.03
N GLY A 133 -5.34 3.86 0.91
CA GLY A 133 -5.96 4.35 2.13
C GLY A 133 -5.04 4.18 3.34
N PHE A 134 -5.10 5.15 4.24
CA PHE A 134 -4.27 5.22 5.45
C PHE A 134 -5.13 5.46 6.66
N VAL A 135 -4.76 4.82 7.75
CA VAL A 135 -5.31 5.08 9.07
C VAL A 135 -4.25 5.64 10.01
N TYR A 136 -4.66 6.52 10.92
CA TYR A 136 -3.79 7.03 11.97
C TYR A 136 -4.04 6.25 13.25
N GLU A 137 -3.08 5.42 13.63
CA GLU A 137 -3.14 4.61 14.84
C GLU A 137 -1.78 4.59 15.54
N SER A 138 -1.75 4.47 16.84
CA SER A 138 -0.51 4.40 17.63
C SER A 138 0.47 5.54 17.34
N ARG A 139 -0.06 6.74 17.05
CA ARG A 139 0.67 7.98 16.73
C ARG A 139 1.41 7.97 15.39
N GLU A 140 1.03 7.10 14.46
CA GLU A 140 1.60 7.04 13.12
C GLU A 140 0.53 6.75 12.06
N TRP A 141 0.82 7.11 10.82
CA TRP A 141 0.02 6.74 9.68
C TRP A 141 0.47 5.38 9.16
N LEU A 142 -0.49 4.51 8.89
CA LEU A 142 -0.28 3.16 8.38
C LEU A 142 -1.22 2.89 7.21
N ILE A 143 -0.79 2.03 6.30
CA ILE A 143 -1.62 1.59 5.18
C ILE A 143 -2.64 0.58 5.66
N ASP A 144 -3.89 0.79 5.28
CA ASP A 144 -4.99 -0.08 5.65
C ASP A 144 -5.63 -0.72 4.42
N LEU A 145 -5.66 -2.06 4.40
CA LEU A 145 -6.19 -2.83 3.28
C LEU A 145 -7.70 -2.66 3.13
N GLY A 146 -8.43 -2.65 4.22
CA GLY A 146 -9.88 -2.48 4.22
C GLY A 146 -10.29 -1.09 3.74
N ARG A 147 -9.63 -0.04 4.24
CA ARG A 147 -9.88 1.34 3.81
C ARG A 147 -9.47 1.59 2.38
N THR A 148 -8.37 0.97 1.93
CA THR A 148 -7.98 1.01 0.52
C THR A 148 -9.07 0.42 -0.37
N ALA A 149 -9.64 -0.71 0.01
CA ALA A 149 -10.73 -1.35 -0.73
C ALA A 149 -12.00 -0.49 -0.76
N GLU A 150 -12.43 0.02 0.39
CA GLU A 150 -13.63 0.86 0.51
C GLU A 150 -13.50 2.16 -0.31
N LEU A 151 -12.42 2.89 -0.14
CA LEU A 151 -12.16 4.15 -0.85
C LEU A 151 -11.97 3.93 -2.35
N SER A 152 -11.34 2.83 -2.75
CA SER A 152 -11.21 2.46 -4.16
C SER A 152 -12.56 2.18 -4.79
N ALA A 153 -13.42 1.44 -4.10
CA ALA A 153 -14.78 1.15 -4.56
C ALA A 153 -15.62 2.44 -4.70
N ASP A 154 -15.55 3.34 -3.72
CA ASP A 154 -16.24 4.64 -3.76
C ASP A 154 -15.77 5.52 -4.92
N ALA A 155 -14.49 5.42 -5.28
CA ALA A 155 -13.90 6.15 -6.40
C ALA A 155 -14.04 5.44 -7.76
N GLU A 156 -14.67 4.27 -7.80
CA GLU A 156 -14.79 3.42 -8.99
C GLU A 156 -13.42 3.04 -9.57
N LEU A 157 -12.43 2.83 -8.71
CA LEU A 157 -11.08 2.40 -9.06
C LEU A 157 -10.84 0.94 -8.66
N PRO A 158 -9.98 0.21 -9.39
CA PRO A 158 -9.58 -1.12 -8.97
C PRO A 158 -8.79 -1.03 -7.67
N ASP A 159 -9.04 -1.97 -6.75
CA ASP A 159 -8.30 -2.08 -5.51
C ASP A 159 -6.91 -2.69 -5.78
N PRO A 160 -5.81 -1.95 -5.57
CA PRO A 160 -4.47 -2.45 -5.88
C PRO A 160 -3.99 -3.52 -4.90
N LEU A 161 -4.62 -3.62 -3.71
CA LEU A 161 -4.22 -4.51 -2.63
C LEU A 161 -5.26 -5.58 -2.30
N GLY A 162 -6.39 -5.58 -3.00
CA GLY A 162 -7.63 -6.24 -2.58
C GLY A 162 -7.89 -7.62 -3.15
N GLN A 163 -6.98 -8.23 -3.89
CA GLN A 163 -7.17 -9.61 -4.36
C GLN A 163 -6.74 -10.66 -3.32
N ILE A 164 -6.93 -10.32 -2.05
CA ILE A 164 -6.76 -11.25 -0.93
C ILE A 164 -8.10 -11.93 -0.71
N ARG A 165 -8.39 -12.91 -1.52
CA ARG A 165 -9.53 -13.82 -1.31
C ARG A 165 -9.06 -15.25 -1.42
#